data_149d6dc9dc606c1ea42ec6fd9b82be1f
#
_entry.id   149d6dc9dc606c1ea42ec6fd9b82be1f
#
_cell.length_a   1.000
_cell.length_b   1.000
_cell.length_c   1.000
_cell.angle_alpha   90.00
_cell.angle_beta   90.00
_cell.angle_gamma   90.00
#
_symmetry.space_group_name_H-M   'P 1'
#
loop_
_entity.id
_entity.type
_entity.pdbx_description
1 polymer ?
#
loop_
_entity_poly.entity_id
_entity_poly.type
_entity_poly.pdbx_seq_one_letter_code
_entity_poly.pdbx_strand_id
1 'polypeptide(L)'
;MKMNKYKIIAICGKSASGKDTLLHMIMNNTALHEIVSCTTRPPREGEVDGVNYFFMTLEDFAHKDCMGEMLEVSHFRDWYYGTAIDGLDVDKINVGVFNPEGIVSLMRDDRVELYVVLVQASDKCRLIRSLKREVNPDVDEIVRRYLTDKEDFELFSQIYEPDYTLDTEGVGFSYLEEAARDIVLDAIRHWAEETN
;
A
#
# COMPACT_ATOMS: atom_id res chain seq x y z
N MET A 1 12.45 18.40 21.59
CA MET A 1 12.82 17.04 21.16
C MET A 1 12.24 16.86 19.76
N LYS A 2 13.06 16.50 18.75
CA LYS A 2 12.49 16.04 17.47
C LYS A 2 11.70 14.75 17.78
N MET A 3 10.40 14.74 17.48
CA MET A 3 9.64 13.48 17.52
C MET A 3 10.22 12.58 16.43
N ASN A 4 10.48 11.31 16.74
CA ASN A 4 10.83 10.33 15.73
C ASN A 4 9.63 10.19 14.79
N LYS A 5 9.89 10.29 13.50
CA LYS A 5 8.88 10.07 12.48
C LYS A 5 8.80 8.58 12.12
N TYR A 6 7.62 8.15 11.67
CA TYR A 6 7.43 6.82 11.12
C TYR A 6 7.98 6.75 9.70
N LYS A 7 8.97 5.91 9.46
CA LYS A 7 9.48 5.64 8.12
C LYS A 7 8.56 4.63 7.44
N ILE A 8 8.00 5.02 6.29
CA ILE A 8 7.02 4.19 5.58
C ILE A 8 7.46 4.01 4.12
N ILE A 9 7.65 2.76 3.70
CA ILE A 9 7.69 2.37 2.28
C ILE A 9 6.24 2.10 1.86
N ALA A 10 5.67 3.02 1.08
CA ALA A 10 4.31 2.92 0.58
C ALA A 10 4.29 2.32 -0.83
N ILE A 11 3.81 1.09 -0.95
CA ILE A 11 3.66 0.41 -2.24
C ILE A 11 2.32 0.79 -2.85
N CYS A 12 2.33 1.38 -4.03
CA CYS A 12 1.12 1.67 -4.78
C CYS A 12 1.18 1.09 -6.20
N GLY A 13 0.05 1.09 -6.87
CA GLY A 13 -0.06 0.62 -8.25
C GLY A 13 -1.46 0.10 -8.54
N LYS A 14 -1.83 0.05 -9.79
CA LYS A 14 -3.14 -0.39 -10.27
C LYS A 14 -3.42 -1.84 -9.88
N SER A 15 -4.68 -2.25 -9.89
CA SER A 15 -5.12 -3.64 -9.63
C SER A 15 -4.35 -4.63 -10.51
N ALA A 16 -3.93 -5.75 -9.90
CA ALA A 16 -3.14 -6.81 -10.53
C ALA A 16 -1.76 -6.38 -11.10
N SER A 17 -1.19 -5.25 -10.64
CA SER A 17 0.17 -4.86 -10.99
C SER A 17 1.26 -5.70 -10.29
N GLY A 18 0.93 -6.42 -9.20
CA GLY A 18 1.89 -7.24 -8.45
C GLY A 18 2.31 -6.68 -7.09
N LYS A 19 1.61 -5.68 -6.56
CA LYS A 19 1.88 -5.06 -5.24
C LYS A 19 2.01 -6.07 -4.10
N ASP A 20 1.02 -6.97 -3.98
CA ASP A 20 0.98 -7.95 -2.90
C ASP A 20 2.17 -8.92 -2.98
N THR A 21 2.59 -9.27 -4.20
CA THR A 21 3.77 -10.09 -4.44
C THR A 21 5.04 -9.37 -4.01
N LEU A 22 5.18 -8.08 -4.36
CA LEU A 22 6.32 -7.27 -3.95
C LEU A 22 6.36 -7.10 -2.42
N LEU A 23 5.22 -6.76 -1.80
CA LEU A 23 5.11 -6.64 -0.34
C LEU A 23 5.61 -7.93 0.34
N HIS A 24 5.09 -9.09 -0.09
CA HIS A 24 5.52 -10.38 0.45
C HIS A 24 7.04 -10.60 0.31
N MET A 25 7.64 -10.21 -0.82
CA MET A 25 9.09 -10.33 -1.01
C MET A 25 9.89 -9.40 -0.11
N ILE A 26 9.44 -8.15 0.05
CA ILE A 26 10.07 -7.18 0.97
C ILE A 26 9.98 -7.69 2.41
N MET A 27 8.85 -8.25 2.81
CA MET A 27 8.60 -8.74 4.18
C MET A 27 9.33 -10.04 4.52
N ASN A 28 10.02 -10.69 3.58
CA ASN A 28 11.02 -11.72 3.91
C ASN A 28 12.20 -11.16 4.77
N ASN A 29 12.35 -9.84 4.83
CA ASN A 29 13.28 -9.18 5.73
C ASN A 29 12.62 -8.91 7.09
N THR A 30 12.97 -9.67 8.10
CA THR A 30 12.41 -9.59 9.46
C THR A 30 12.73 -8.30 10.23
N ALA A 31 13.64 -7.47 9.71
CA ALA A 31 13.93 -6.14 10.29
C ALA A 31 12.87 -5.08 9.95
N LEU A 32 11.96 -5.39 9.04
CA LEU A 32 10.87 -4.51 8.62
C LEU A 32 9.59 -4.81 9.41
N HIS A 33 8.63 -3.92 9.32
CA HIS A 33 7.31 -4.05 9.94
C HIS A 33 6.22 -3.92 8.87
N GLU A 34 5.36 -4.94 8.73
CA GLU A 34 4.24 -4.89 7.82
C GLU A 34 3.08 -4.08 8.41
N ILE A 35 2.59 -3.12 7.65
CA ILE A 35 1.41 -2.35 8.04
C ILE A 35 0.16 -3.18 7.74
N VAL A 36 -0.62 -3.48 8.78
CA VAL A 36 -1.94 -4.09 8.65
C VAL A 36 -2.99 -2.98 8.74
N SER A 37 -3.70 -2.74 7.64
CA SER A 37 -4.73 -1.71 7.58
C SER A 37 -5.97 -2.06 8.39
N CYS A 38 -6.67 -1.04 8.88
CA CYS A 38 -7.99 -1.16 9.50
C CYS A 38 -9.08 -1.15 8.43
N THR A 39 -10.20 -1.83 8.68
CA THR A 39 -11.38 -1.76 7.79
C THR A 39 -12.69 -1.99 8.53
N THR A 40 -13.74 -1.30 8.07
CA THR A 40 -15.11 -1.54 8.53
C THR A 40 -15.82 -2.64 7.72
N ARG A 41 -15.18 -3.18 6.69
CA ARG A 41 -15.68 -4.31 5.92
C ARG A 41 -15.67 -5.58 6.78
N PRO A 42 -16.73 -6.37 6.79
CA PRO A 42 -16.68 -7.67 7.45
C PRO A 42 -15.64 -8.60 6.80
N PRO A 43 -14.98 -9.46 7.60
CA PRO A 43 -14.00 -10.41 7.08
C PRO A 43 -14.64 -11.36 6.05
N ARG A 44 -13.87 -11.70 5.02
CA ARG A 44 -14.24 -12.74 4.05
C ARG A 44 -13.82 -14.10 4.57
N GLU A 45 -14.32 -15.16 3.92
CA GLU A 45 -13.88 -16.53 4.23
C GLU A 45 -12.35 -16.65 4.08
N GLY A 46 -11.71 -17.14 5.15
CA GLY A 46 -10.27 -17.33 5.21
C GLY A 46 -9.46 -16.09 5.64
N GLU A 47 -10.06 -14.91 5.78
CA GLU A 47 -9.37 -13.74 6.34
C GLU A 47 -9.30 -13.83 7.87
N VAL A 48 -8.16 -13.39 8.42
CA VAL A 48 -7.85 -13.43 9.86
C VAL A 48 -7.63 -12.01 10.36
N ASP A 49 -8.31 -11.68 11.47
CA ASP A 49 -8.16 -10.38 12.15
C ASP A 49 -6.72 -10.18 12.64
N GLY A 50 -6.20 -8.95 12.44
CA GLY A 50 -4.81 -8.60 12.77
C GLY A 50 -3.76 -9.18 11.83
N VAL A 51 -4.17 -9.93 10.79
CA VAL A 51 -3.27 -10.47 9.75
C VAL A 51 -3.59 -9.87 8.39
N ASN A 52 -4.82 -9.99 7.92
CA ASN A 52 -5.22 -9.42 6.63
C ASN A 52 -5.68 -7.97 6.79
N TYR A 53 -6.44 -7.71 7.84
CA TYR A 53 -6.92 -6.40 8.29
C TYR A 53 -7.17 -6.43 9.79
N PHE A 54 -7.18 -5.25 10.43
CA PHE A 54 -7.88 -5.05 11.69
C PHE A 54 -9.35 -4.76 11.36
N PHE A 55 -10.22 -5.75 11.53
CA PHE A 55 -11.65 -5.60 11.29
C PHE A 55 -12.32 -4.92 12.47
N MET A 56 -13.00 -3.80 12.25
CA MET A 56 -13.61 -3.02 13.31
C MET A 56 -14.99 -2.50 12.92
N THR A 57 -15.75 -2.07 13.91
CA THR A 57 -17.03 -1.43 13.67
C THR A 57 -16.85 -0.06 13.07
N LEU A 58 -17.89 0.48 12.41
CA LEU A 58 -17.87 1.84 11.91
C LEU A 58 -17.70 2.86 13.07
N GLU A 59 -18.26 2.57 14.24
CA GLU A 59 -18.15 3.42 15.41
C GLU A 59 -16.71 3.49 15.93
N ASP A 60 -16.03 2.34 16.07
CA ASP A 60 -14.63 2.27 16.49
C ASP A 60 -13.71 2.95 15.48
N PHE A 61 -13.95 2.74 14.18
CA PHE A 61 -13.18 3.37 13.10
C PHE A 61 -13.32 4.90 13.16
N ALA A 62 -14.56 5.40 13.23
CA ALA A 62 -14.84 6.84 13.33
C ALA A 62 -14.27 7.46 14.61
N HIS A 63 -14.26 6.72 15.72
CA HIS A 63 -13.65 7.17 16.96
C HIS A 63 -12.14 7.36 16.79
N LYS A 64 -11.42 6.37 16.23
CA LYS A 64 -9.98 6.49 15.95
C LYS A 64 -9.66 7.66 15.02
N ASP A 65 -10.45 7.87 13.99
CA ASP A 65 -10.29 8.97 13.04
C ASP A 65 -10.48 10.33 13.73
N CYS A 66 -11.57 10.50 14.48
CA CYS A 66 -11.85 11.73 15.25
C CYS A 66 -10.78 12.05 16.31
N MET A 67 -10.15 11.03 16.88
CA MET A 67 -9.06 11.20 17.85
C MET A 67 -7.70 11.51 17.20
N GLY A 68 -7.61 11.52 15.87
CA GLY A 68 -6.37 11.72 15.11
C GLY A 68 -5.41 10.54 15.22
N GLU A 69 -5.94 9.35 15.51
CA GLU A 69 -5.18 8.10 15.62
C GLU A 69 -5.02 7.39 14.26
N MET A 70 -5.65 7.92 13.21
CA MET A 70 -5.47 7.44 11.83
C MET A 70 -4.46 8.33 11.10
N LEU A 71 -3.60 7.73 10.28
CA LEU A 71 -2.68 8.44 9.37
C LEU A 71 -3.34 8.75 8.03
N GLU A 72 -4.12 7.81 7.54
CA GLU A 72 -4.90 7.96 6.33
C GLU A 72 -6.22 7.23 6.46
N VAL A 73 -7.22 7.73 5.77
CA VAL A 73 -8.54 7.13 5.65
C VAL A 73 -8.97 7.21 4.20
N SER A 74 -9.48 6.12 3.68
CA SER A 74 -10.06 6.05 2.35
C SER A 74 -11.42 5.34 2.41
N HIS A 75 -12.29 5.67 1.45
CA HIS A 75 -13.62 5.09 1.37
C HIS A 75 -13.77 4.32 0.06
N PHE A 76 -14.17 3.06 0.17
CA PHE A 76 -14.42 2.23 -0.99
C PHE A 76 -15.76 1.50 -0.87
N ARG A 77 -16.74 1.83 -1.72
CA ARG A 77 -18.14 1.40 -1.60
C ARG A 77 -18.74 1.83 -0.27
N ASP A 78 -19.24 0.86 0.52
CA ASP A 78 -19.86 1.09 1.81
C ASP A 78 -18.86 0.97 2.99
N TRP A 79 -17.56 0.81 2.69
CA TRP A 79 -16.55 0.44 3.67
C TRP A 79 -15.43 1.48 3.75
N TYR A 80 -14.99 1.73 4.97
CA TYR A 80 -13.80 2.53 5.25
C TYR A 80 -12.57 1.63 5.37
N TYR A 81 -11.45 2.17 4.96
CA TYR A 81 -10.12 1.59 5.09
C TYR A 81 -9.19 2.67 5.60
N GLY A 82 -8.17 2.29 6.37
CA GLY A 82 -7.21 3.27 6.87
C GLY A 82 -6.07 2.63 7.63
N THR A 83 -5.08 3.44 7.95
CA THR A 83 -3.89 3.02 8.70
C THR A 83 -3.86 3.71 10.05
N ALA A 84 -3.96 2.92 11.12
CA ALA A 84 -3.89 3.42 12.48
C ALA A 84 -2.44 3.53 12.95
N ILE A 85 -2.13 4.57 13.77
CA ILE A 85 -0.79 4.84 14.28
C ILE A 85 -0.30 3.71 15.19
N ASP A 86 -1.19 3.14 16.01
CA ASP A 86 -0.88 2.05 16.92
C ASP A 86 -0.51 0.72 16.21
N GLY A 87 -0.76 0.65 14.88
CA GLY A 87 -0.31 -0.43 14.02
C GLY A 87 1.10 -0.23 13.43
N LEU A 88 1.84 0.83 13.82
CA LEU A 88 3.16 1.15 13.29
C LEU A 88 4.26 0.93 14.33
N ASP A 89 5.45 0.60 13.85
CA ASP A 89 6.66 0.48 14.67
C ASP A 89 7.57 1.70 14.40
N VAL A 90 7.82 2.55 15.41
CA VAL A 90 8.63 3.76 15.28
C VAL A 90 10.13 3.46 15.14
N ASP A 91 10.57 2.28 15.55
CA ASP A 91 11.97 1.85 15.51
C ASP A 91 12.30 1.05 14.23
N LYS A 92 11.29 0.76 13.40
CA LYS A 92 11.44 0.00 12.16
C LYS A 92 10.99 0.80 10.94
N ILE A 93 11.38 0.32 9.78
CA ILE A 93 10.78 0.74 8.53
C ILE A 93 9.46 -0.02 8.36
N ASN A 94 8.37 0.71 8.27
CA ASN A 94 7.04 0.16 8.05
C ASN A 94 6.79 0.03 6.55
N VAL A 95 6.14 -1.04 6.12
CA VAL A 95 5.86 -1.31 4.70
C VAL A 95 4.39 -1.64 4.54
N GLY A 96 3.72 -0.99 3.61
CA GLY A 96 2.30 -1.24 3.35
C GLY A 96 1.87 -0.95 1.91
N VAL A 97 0.68 -1.42 1.56
CA VAL A 97 0.05 -1.14 0.27
C VAL A 97 -0.99 -0.05 0.43
N PHE A 98 -0.89 0.98 -0.38
CA PHE A 98 -1.78 2.14 -0.33
C PHE A 98 -2.40 2.43 -1.70
N ASN A 99 -3.58 3.05 -1.69
CA ASN A 99 -4.15 3.68 -2.87
C ASN A 99 -3.60 5.11 -3.03
N PRO A 100 -3.81 5.78 -4.17
CA PRO A 100 -3.34 7.15 -4.39
C PRO A 100 -3.82 8.16 -3.34
N GLU A 101 -5.07 8.06 -2.88
CA GLU A 101 -5.64 8.95 -1.86
C GLU A 101 -4.92 8.80 -0.51
N GLY A 102 -4.65 7.55 -0.10
CA GLY A 102 -3.88 7.24 1.11
C GLY A 102 -2.47 7.80 1.07
N ILE A 103 -1.77 7.70 -0.08
CA ILE A 103 -0.44 8.30 -0.25
C ILE A 103 -0.48 9.81 -0.10
N VAL A 104 -1.45 10.49 -0.73
CA VAL A 104 -1.61 11.94 -0.59
C VAL A 104 -1.89 12.35 0.86
N SER A 105 -2.61 11.54 1.61
CA SER A 105 -2.85 11.77 3.04
C SER A 105 -1.57 11.61 3.86
N LEU A 106 -0.80 10.53 3.62
CA LEU A 106 0.50 10.30 4.28
C LEU A 106 1.52 11.41 3.99
N MET A 107 1.57 11.93 2.76
CA MET A 107 2.46 13.05 2.39
C MET A 107 2.20 14.33 3.19
N ARG A 108 0.98 14.52 3.68
CA ARG A 108 0.58 15.70 4.46
C ARG A 108 0.76 15.53 5.95
N ASP A 109 1.11 14.33 6.41
CA ASP A 109 1.26 14.02 7.83
C ASP A 109 2.71 14.22 8.27
N ASP A 110 2.94 15.23 9.11
CA ASP A 110 4.27 15.58 9.63
C ASP A 110 4.92 14.47 10.48
N ARG A 111 4.14 13.44 10.88
CA ARG A 111 4.60 12.28 11.63
C ARG A 111 5.28 11.22 10.75
N VAL A 112 5.21 11.36 9.42
CA VAL A 112 5.66 10.37 8.44
C VAL A 112 6.87 10.87 7.68
N GLU A 113 7.81 9.96 7.41
CA GLU A 113 8.83 10.04 6.36
C GLU A 113 8.49 8.97 5.31
N LEU A 114 8.03 9.42 4.15
CA LEU A 114 7.44 8.58 3.13
C LEU A 114 8.43 8.26 2.00
N TYR A 115 8.45 7.01 1.55
CA TYR A 115 9.11 6.56 0.34
C TYR A 115 8.11 5.77 -0.51
N VAL A 116 7.78 6.25 -1.71
CA VAL A 116 6.71 5.70 -2.54
C VAL A 116 7.24 4.84 -3.68
N VAL A 117 6.77 3.60 -3.72
CA VAL A 117 7.08 2.61 -4.75
C VAL A 117 5.88 2.40 -5.65
N LEU A 118 5.98 2.82 -6.90
CA LEU A 118 4.96 2.55 -7.92
C LEU A 118 5.22 1.21 -8.61
N VAL A 119 4.31 0.26 -8.44
CA VAL A 119 4.34 -1.03 -9.13
C VAL A 119 3.43 -0.99 -10.35
N GLN A 120 3.99 -1.22 -11.52
CA GLN A 120 3.26 -1.13 -12.78
C GLN A 120 3.38 -2.41 -13.63
N ALA A 121 2.43 -2.58 -14.53
CA ALA A 121 2.42 -3.52 -15.65
C ALA A 121 1.43 -2.99 -16.69
N SER A 122 1.56 -3.42 -17.94
CA SER A 122 0.63 -3.00 -18.99
C SER A 122 -0.83 -3.38 -18.66
N ASP A 123 -1.75 -2.62 -19.21
CA ASP A 123 -3.19 -2.87 -19.05
C ASP A 123 -3.58 -4.28 -19.47
N LYS A 124 -3.00 -4.78 -20.59
CA LYS A 124 -3.18 -6.14 -21.07
C LYS A 124 -2.72 -7.17 -20.02
N CYS A 125 -1.52 -6.98 -19.47
CA CYS A 125 -0.95 -7.88 -18.47
C CYS A 125 -1.84 -7.94 -17.22
N ARG A 126 -2.25 -6.78 -16.69
CA ARG A 126 -3.09 -6.64 -15.50
C ARG A 126 -4.48 -7.29 -15.67
N LEU A 127 -5.13 -7.05 -16.84
CA LEU A 127 -6.42 -7.66 -17.14
C LEU A 127 -6.32 -9.19 -17.23
N ILE A 128 -5.28 -9.72 -17.89
CA ILE A 128 -5.03 -11.16 -17.98
C ILE A 128 -4.79 -11.75 -16.58
N ARG A 129 -4.00 -11.08 -15.73
CA ARG A 129 -3.76 -11.53 -14.34
C ARG A 129 -5.04 -11.54 -13.52
N SER A 130 -5.86 -10.50 -13.63
CA SER A 130 -7.15 -10.40 -12.93
C SER A 130 -8.11 -11.53 -13.33
N LEU A 131 -8.23 -11.80 -14.64
CA LEU A 131 -9.08 -12.88 -15.16
C LEU A 131 -8.59 -14.28 -14.79
N LYS A 132 -7.29 -14.48 -14.58
CA LYS A 132 -6.70 -15.78 -14.21
C LYS A 132 -6.63 -16.03 -12.71
N ARG A 133 -6.86 -15.04 -11.89
CA ARG A 133 -6.72 -15.12 -10.44
C ARG A 133 -7.76 -16.05 -9.79
N GLU A 134 -8.94 -16.11 -10.36
CA GLU A 134 -10.08 -16.87 -9.85
C GLU A 134 -10.60 -17.83 -10.92
N VAL A 135 -11.18 -18.94 -10.49
CA VAL A 135 -11.78 -19.95 -11.40
C VAL A 135 -13.02 -19.38 -12.12
N ASN A 136 -13.81 -18.58 -11.40
CA ASN A 136 -14.99 -17.89 -11.93
C ASN A 136 -14.85 -16.39 -11.61
N PRO A 137 -14.10 -15.61 -12.42
CA PRO A 137 -13.86 -14.21 -12.15
C PRO A 137 -15.14 -13.38 -12.34
N ASP A 138 -15.39 -12.47 -11.41
CA ASP A 138 -16.38 -11.42 -11.57
C ASP A 138 -15.85 -10.38 -12.57
N VAL A 139 -16.24 -10.53 -13.83
CA VAL A 139 -15.76 -9.69 -14.94
C VAL A 139 -16.20 -8.24 -14.78
N ASP A 140 -17.42 -8.01 -14.30
CA ASP A 140 -17.96 -6.66 -14.11
C ASP A 140 -17.14 -5.91 -13.03
N GLU A 141 -16.80 -6.59 -11.95
CA GLU A 141 -15.93 -6.04 -10.90
C GLU A 141 -14.49 -5.78 -11.42
N ILE A 142 -13.94 -6.67 -12.23
CA ILE A 142 -12.61 -6.47 -12.85
C ILE A 142 -12.61 -5.24 -13.74
N VAL A 143 -13.62 -5.08 -14.60
CA VAL A 143 -13.74 -3.91 -15.49
C VAL A 143 -13.95 -2.64 -14.70
N ARG A 144 -14.80 -2.66 -13.67
CA ARG A 144 -15.02 -1.53 -12.80
C ARG A 144 -13.72 -1.07 -12.14
N ARG A 145 -12.96 -1.99 -11.53
CA ARG A 145 -11.66 -1.69 -10.92
C ARG A 145 -10.66 -1.13 -11.92
N TYR A 146 -10.63 -1.70 -13.12
CA TYR A 146 -9.75 -1.22 -14.19
C TYR A 146 -10.04 0.25 -14.53
N LEU A 147 -11.31 0.64 -14.65
CA LEU A 147 -11.71 2.01 -14.98
C LEU A 147 -11.40 2.98 -13.81
N THR A 148 -11.72 2.59 -12.57
CA THR A 148 -11.39 3.39 -11.38
C THR A 148 -9.88 3.60 -11.26
N ASP A 149 -9.09 2.53 -11.38
CA ASP A 149 -7.62 2.62 -11.36
C ASP A 149 -7.08 3.61 -12.42
N LYS A 150 -7.70 3.63 -13.61
CA LYS A 150 -7.25 4.52 -14.67
C LYS A 150 -7.43 5.99 -14.30
N GLU A 151 -8.56 6.35 -13.72
CA GLU A 151 -8.88 7.70 -13.26
C GLU A 151 -7.98 8.10 -12.07
N ASP A 152 -7.91 7.28 -11.04
CA ASP A 152 -7.15 7.55 -9.82
C ASP A 152 -5.66 7.75 -10.10
N PHE A 153 -5.06 6.88 -10.91
CA PHE A 153 -3.63 6.94 -11.22
C PHE A 153 -3.29 8.01 -12.28
N GLU A 154 -4.23 8.44 -13.12
CA GLU A 154 -4.04 9.58 -14.00
C GLU A 154 -3.93 10.88 -13.19
N LEU A 155 -4.81 11.07 -12.21
CA LEU A 155 -4.74 12.20 -11.28
C LEU A 155 -3.48 12.16 -10.42
N PHE A 156 -3.15 10.98 -9.86
CA PHE A 156 -1.97 10.80 -9.01
C PHE A 156 -0.68 11.14 -9.73
N SER A 157 -0.52 10.72 -10.98
CA SER A 157 0.68 11.03 -11.78
C SER A 157 0.89 12.50 -12.09
N GLN A 158 -0.13 13.34 -11.93
CA GLN A 158 -0.03 14.80 -12.11
C GLN A 158 0.45 15.51 -10.85
N ILE A 159 0.33 14.88 -9.67
CA ILE A 159 0.60 15.51 -8.38
C ILE A 159 1.79 14.91 -7.66
N TYR A 160 2.23 13.72 -8.06
CA TYR A 160 3.34 13.02 -7.39
C TYR A 160 4.20 12.21 -8.36
N GLU A 161 5.52 12.32 -8.20
CA GLU A 161 6.52 11.48 -8.84
C GLU A 161 7.01 10.43 -7.84
N PRO A 162 6.83 9.13 -8.09
CA PRO A 162 7.26 8.07 -7.17
C PRO A 162 8.78 8.05 -7.00
N ASP A 163 9.26 7.72 -5.80
CA ASP A 163 10.68 7.59 -5.50
C ASP A 163 11.29 6.38 -6.21
N TYR A 164 10.48 5.34 -6.44
CA TYR A 164 10.87 4.16 -7.19
C TYR A 164 9.73 3.65 -8.08
N THR A 165 10.07 3.22 -9.30
CA THR A 165 9.09 2.60 -10.21
C THR A 165 9.55 1.19 -10.60
N LEU A 166 8.71 0.19 -10.36
CA LEU A 166 8.96 -1.22 -10.69
C LEU A 166 7.98 -1.70 -11.76
N ASP A 167 8.49 -2.12 -12.92
CA ASP A 167 7.70 -2.83 -13.91
C ASP A 167 7.77 -4.35 -13.65
N THR A 168 6.60 -4.96 -13.52
CA THR A 168 6.47 -6.39 -13.22
C THR A 168 6.08 -7.23 -14.45
N GLU A 169 6.04 -6.63 -15.64
CA GLU A 169 5.67 -7.35 -16.86
C GLU A 169 6.81 -8.21 -17.39
N GLY A 170 6.56 -9.50 -17.56
CA GLY A 170 7.53 -10.42 -18.15
C GLY A 170 8.74 -10.76 -17.27
N VAL A 171 8.77 -10.32 -16.02
CA VAL A 171 9.89 -10.59 -15.10
C VAL A 171 9.65 -11.84 -14.26
N GLY A 172 10.74 -12.53 -13.89
CA GLY A 172 10.71 -13.70 -13.01
C GLY A 172 10.81 -13.35 -11.53
N PHE A 173 10.58 -14.34 -10.65
CA PHE A 173 10.63 -14.15 -9.20
C PHE A 173 12.00 -13.67 -8.70
N SER A 174 13.11 -14.18 -9.27
CA SER A 174 14.47 -13.76 -8.88
C SER A 174 14.72 -12.27 -9.11
N TYR A 175 14.18 -11.71 -10.18
CA TYR A 175 14.25 -10.27 -10.44
C TYR A 175 13.45 -9.46 -9.39
N LEU A 176 12.25 -9.94 -9.05
CA LEU A 176 11.43 -9.27 -8.03
C LEU A 176 12.05 -9.35 -6.63
N GLU A 177 12.74 -10.45 -6.29
CA GLU A 177 13.51 -10.56 -5.04
C GLU A 177 14.71 -9.60 -5.00
N GLU A 178 15.40 -9.39 -6.11
CA GLU A 178 16.47 -8.41 -6.24
C GLU A 178 15.90 -6.99 -6.10
N ALA A 179 14.85 -6.67 -6.86
CA ALA A 179 14.17 -5.39 -6.78
C ALA A 179 13.65 -5.08 -5.37
N ALA A 180 13.11 -6.08 -4.66
CA ALA A 180 12.66 -5.91 -3.27
C ALA A 180 13.79 -5.49 -2.34
N ARG A 181 15.00 -6.06 -2.50
CA ARG A 181 16.19 -5.67 -1.74
C ARG A 181 16.66 -4.26 -2.11
N ASP A 182 16.70 -3.95 -3.40
CA ASP A 182 17.14 -2.65 -3.90
C ASP A 182 16.23 -1.52 -3.41
N ILE A 183 14.91 -1.72 -3.42
CA ILE A 183 13.93 -0.77 -2.89
C ILE A 183 14.21 -0.44 -1.42
N VAL A 184 14.46 -1.44 -0.59
CA VAL A 184 14.73 -1.20 0.84
C VAL A 184 16.04 -0.44 1.04
N LEU A 185 17.08 -0.80 0.29
CA LEU A 185 18.38 -0.12 0.37
C LEU A 185 18.29 1.33 -0.14
N ASP A 186 17.51 1.56 -1.19
CA ASP A 186 17.32 2.90 -1.76
C ASP A 186 16.52 3.80 -0.80
N ALA A 187 15.45 3.29 -0.21
CA ALA A 187 14.69 4.00 0.81
C ALA A 187 15.56 4.39 2.02
N ILE A 188 16.44 3.50 2.48
CA ILE A 188 17.40 3.81 3.57
C ILE A 188 18.34 4.95 3.18
N ARG A 189 18.85 4.98 1.94
CA ARG A 189 19.72 6.05 1.45
C ARG A 189 18.98 7.37 1.35
N HIS A 190 17.76 7.34 0.79
CA HIS A 190 16.88 8.51 0.66
C HIS A 190 16.73 9.23 2.01
N TRP A 191 16.34 8.51 3.07
CA TRP A 191 16.19 9.12 4.40
C TRP A 191 17.51 9.53 5.06
N ALA A 192 18.63 8.90 4.72
CA ALA A 192 19.94 9.30 5.24
C ALA A 192 20.42 10.64 4.62
N GLU A 193 20.06 10.92 3.37
CA GLU A 193 20.38 12.16 2.66
C GLU A 193 19.52 13.34 3.17
N GLU A 194 18.25 13.12 3.49
CA GLU A 194 17.38 14.16 4.04
C GLU A 194 17.76 14.59 5.48
N THR A 195 18.57 13.79 6.16
CA THR A 195 18.96 14.05 7.57
C THR A 195 20.24 14.92 7.65
N ASN A 196 20.97 15.11 6.54
CA ASN A 196 22.18 15.93 6.43
C ASN A 196 21.91 17.32 5.88
#